data_13463b7acd06585efd24133a7b05896e
#
_entry.id   13463b7acd06585efd24133a7b05896e
#
_cell.length_a   1.000
_cell.length_b   1.000
_cell.length_c   1.000
_cell.angle_alpha   90.00
_cell.angle_beta   90.00
_cell.angle_gamma   90.00
#
_symmetry.space_group_name_H-M   'P 1'
#
loop_
_entity.id
_entity.type
_entity.pdbx_description
1 polymer ?
#
loop_
_entity_poly.entity_id
_entity_poly.type
_entity_poly.pdbx_seq_one_letter_code
_entity_poly.pdbx_strand_id
1 'polypeptide(L)'
;FQSMPDPRMIPADMPPDSPLGQAWQQPLMLGLFLPIHNGGWTMSTLPRGTDWRFDYNARLTRRAEELGFDLVFGPAHWLSKGGFGGETNYRETSLDAFIATSALAAVTSRILLISTIHILYGPWHPLHLAKFGATLDHISKGRWGLNVVTGFRKDEWAMFGQQQIAHGQRYALADEFVDIMLKLW
;
A
#
# COMPACT_ATOMS: atom_id res chain seq x y z
N PHE A 1 7.53 33.38 12.94
CA PHE A 1 7.44 31.94 12.72
C PHE A 1 8.75 31.49 12.09
N GLN A 2 9.64 30.84 12.85
CA GLN A 2 10.77 30.12 12.27
C GLN A 2 10.19 29.00 11.43
N SER A 3 10.61 28.89 10.17
CA SER A 3 10.28 27.76 9.32
C SER A 3 10.75 26.49 10.01
N MET A 4 9.83 25.62 10.38
CA MET A 4 10.21 24.28 10.85
C MET A 4 11.03 23.59 9.73
N PRO A 5 12.06 22.85 10.07
CA PRO A 5 12.80 22.08 9.06
C PRO A 5 11.81 21.17 8.32
N ASP A 6 12.08 20.96 7.03
CA ASP A 6 11.28 20.03 6.20
C ASP A 6 11.33 18.62 6.85
N PRO A 7 10.20 18.07 7.30
CA PRO A 7 10.20 16.78 7.97
C PRO A 7 10.43 15.60 7.00
N ARG A 8 10.52 15.87 5.70
CA ARG A 8 10.71 14.82 4.69
C ARG A 8 12.14 14.30 4.75
N MET A 9 12.26 13.05 5.15
CA MET A 9 13.52 12.30 5.10
C MET A 9 13.62 11.55 3.76
N ILE A 10 14.80 11.55 3.16
CA ILE A 10 15.10 10.67 2.04
C ILE A 10 15.68 9.34 2.57
N PRO A 11 15.61 8.23 1.80
CA PRO A 11 16.13 6.93 2.26
C PRO A 11 17.60 6.96 2.72
N ALA A 12 18.42 7.87 2.18
CA ALA A 12 19.81 8.04 2.60
C ALA A 12 19.96 8.62 4.02
N ASP A 13 18.93 9.27 4.56
CA ASP A 13 18.93 9.84 5.91
C ASP A 13 18.49 8.83 6.97
N MET A 14 18.02 7.65 6.54
CA MET A 14 17.55 6.61 7.45
C MET A 14 18.74 5.96 8.18
N PRO A 15 18.58 5.64 9.49
CA PRO A 15 19.59 4.89 10.22
C PRO A 15 19.98 3.61 9.46
N PRO A 16 21.27 3.30 9.29
CA PRO A 16 21.72 2.14 8.52
C PRO A 16 21.22 0.79 9.05
N ASP A 17 20.92 0.73 10.34
CA ASP A 17 20.40 -0.45 11.04
C ASP A 17 18.87 -0.54 11.02
N SER A 18 18.18 0.50 10.53
CA SER A 18 16.72 0.44 10.33
C SER A 18 16.34 -0.51 9.19
N PRO A 19 15.14 -1.09 9.18
CA PRO A 19 14.69 -1.97 8.10
C PRO A 19 14.81 -1.34 6.71
N LEU A 20 14.40 -0.07 6.57
CA LEU A 20 14.53 0.65 5.30
C LEU A 20 16.00 0.96 4.98
N GLY A 21 16.81 1.36 5.96
CA GLY A 21 18.25 1.63 5.78
C GLY A 21 18.98 0.38 5.29
N GLN A 22 18.69 -0.78 5.86
CA GLN A 22 19.26 -2.06 5.40
C GLN A 22 18.84 -2.41 3.97
N ALA A 23 17.56 -2.26 3.64
CA ALA A 23 17.08 -2.49 2.28
C ALA A 23 17.69 -1.51 1.28
N TRP A 24 17.89 -0.24 1.66
CA TRP A 24 18.47 0.79 0.81
C TRP A 24 19.95 0.56 0.47
N GLN A 25 20.69 -0.15 1.33
CA GLN A 25 22.09 -0.52 1.08
C GLN A 25 22.24 -1.64 0.04
N GLN A 26 21.16 -2.32 -0.34
CA GLN A 26 21.21 -3.35 -1.36
C GLN A 26 21.49 -2.73 -2.74
N PRO A 27 22.27 -3.39 -3.60
CA PRO A 27 22.52 -2.92 -4.97
C PRO A 27 21.26 -2.93 -5.83
N LEU A 28 20.26 -3.71 -5.46
CA LEU A 28 18.96 -3.82 -6.09
C LEU A 28 17.93 -4.24 -5.04
N MET A 29 16.86 -3.45 -4.91
CA MET A 29 15.71 -3.81 -4.09
C MET A 29 14.72 -4.66 -4.90
N LEU A 30 14.37 -5.82 -4.39
CA LEU A 30 13.38 -6.71 -4.98
C LEU A 30 12.03 -6.57 -4.26
N GLY A 31 11.00 -6.19 -5.00
CA GLY A 31 9.64 -6.07 -4.49
C GLY A 31 8.68 -7.05 -5.15
N LEU A 32 7.76 -7.59 -4.36
CA LEU A 32 6.71 -8.47 -4.83
C LEU A 32 5.35 -7.81 -4.68
N PHE A 33 4.62 -7.64 -5.79
CA PHE A 33 3.21 -7.29 -5.75
C PHE A 33 2.38 -8.47 -5.23
N LEU A 34 1.62 -8.24 -4.17
CA LEU A 34 0.77 -9.26 -3.58
C LEU A 34 -0.50 -9.47 -4.41
N PRO A 35 -0.86 -10.72 -4.74
CA PRO A 35 -2.13 -11.02 -5.40
C PRO A 35 -3.30 -11.05 -4.38
N ILE A 36 -3.51 -9.96 -3.67
CA ILE A 36 -4.60 -9.81 -2.68
C ILE A 36 -5.96 -9.55 -3.32
N HIS A 37 -6.10 -9.85 -4.58
CA HIS A 37 -7.35 -9.76 -5.35
C HIS A 37 -7.52 -10.96 -6.27
N ASN A 38 -8.77 -11.28 -6.61
CA ASN A 38 -9.02 -12.37 -7.55
C ASN A 38 -8.43 -12.07 -8.93
N GLY A 39 -8.00 -13.11 -9.60
CA GLY A 39 -7.38 -13.01 -10.92
C GLY A 39 -5.84 -12.89 -10.89
N GLY A 40 -5.21 -12.83 -9.73
CA GLY A 40 -3.75 -12.72 -9.63
C GLY A 40 -3.21 -11.48 -10.34
N TRP A 41 -2.17 -11.62 -11.16
CA TRP A 41 -1.53 -10.50 -11.86
C TRP A 41 -1.98 -10.29 -13.30
N THR A 42 -2.86 -11.16 -13.82
CA THR A 42 -3.29 -11.09 -15.23
C THR A 42 -4.77 -11.30 -15.39
N MET A 43 -5.38 -10.58 -16.33
CA MET A 43 -6.74 -10.85 -16.82
C MET A 43 -6.69 -12.08 -17.72
N SER A 44 -7.28 -13.19 -17.29
CA SER A 44 -7.32 -14.43 -18.04
C SER A 44 -8.46 -15.31 -17.56
N THR A 45 -9.09 -16.05 -18.46
CA THR A 45 -10.05 -17.10 -18.17
C THR A 45 -9.38 -18.47 -17.95
N LEU A 46 -8.09 -18.58 -18.21
CA LEU A 46 -7.35 -19.82 -17.97
C LEU A 46 -7.22 -20.11 -16.47
N PRO A 47 -7.25 -21.39 -16.08
CA PRO A 47 -6.98 -21.81 -14.71
C PRO A 47 -5.63 -21.28 -14.21
N ARG A 48 -5.58 -20.83 -12.97
CA ARG A 48 -4.35 -20.33 -12.35
C ARG A 48 -4.25 -20.79 -10.90
N GLY A 49 -3.03 -20.96 -10.42
CA GLY A 49 -2.74 -21.37 -9.04
C GLY A 49 -2.69 -20.21 -8.04
N THR A 50 -2.84 -18.96 -8.48
CA THR A 50 -2.82 -17.80 -7.59
C THR A 50 -4.14 -17.69 -6.83
N ASP A 51 -4.04 -17.54 -5.52
CA ASP A 51 -5.19 -17.32 -4.63
C ASP A 51 -5.08 -15.91 -4.01
N TRP A 52 -6.20 -15.21 -3.92
CA TRP A 52 -6.26 -13.87 -3.34
C TRP A 52 -6.42 -13.87 -1.81
N ARG A 53 -6.72 -15.04 -1.21
CA ARG A 53 -6.99 -15.17 0.23
C ARG A 53 -5.75 -14.89 1.07
N PHE A 54 -5.98 -14.48 2.31
CA PHE A 54 -4.91 -14.10 3.23
C PHE A 54 -3.87 -15.21 3.45
N ASP A 55 -4.31 -16.44 3.66
CA ASP A 55 -3.39 -17.56 3.94
C ASP A 55 -2.39 -17.82 2.81
N TYR A 56 -2.83 -17.68 1.56
CA TYR A 56 -1.95 -17.77 0.41
C TYR A 56 -0.92 -16.63 0.41
N ASN A 57 -1.38 -15.40 0.61
CA ASN A 57 -0.51 -14.22 0.63
C ASN A 57 0.46 -14.24 1.82
N ALA A 58 0.05 -14.77 2.98
CA ALA A 58 0.93 -14.94 4.12
C ALA A 58 2.05 -15.97 3.85
N ARG A 59 1.74 -17.10 3.22
CA ARG A 59 2.76 -18.08 2.79
C ARG A 59 3.69 -17.50 1.73
N LEU A 60 3.12 -16.80 0.75
CA LEU A 60 3.88 -16.16 -0.32
C LEU A 60 4.85 -15.10 0.23
N THR A 61 4.39 -14.27 1.15
CA THR A 61 5.22 -13.21 1.77
C THR A 61 6.34 -13.82 2.61
N ARG A 62 6.08 -14.84 3.42
CA ARG A 62 7.13 -15.56 4.16
C ARG A 62 8.17 -16.16 3.20
N ARG A 63 7.69 -16.77 2.11
CA ARG A 63 8.61 -17.34 1.12
C ARG A 63 9.45 -16.28 0.42
N ALA A 64 8.86 -15.11 0.11
CA ALA A 64 9.60 -13.97 -0.43
C ALA A 64 10.67 -13.48 0.56
N GLU A 65 10.33 -13.36 1.84
CA GLU A 65 11.27 -13.00 2.90
C GLU A 65 12.44 -13.99 3.01
N GLU A 66 12.17 -15.30 2.98
CA GLU A 66 13.19 -16.35 2.98
C GLU A 66 14.11 -16.29 1.76
N LEU A 67 13.58 -15.92 0.60
CA LEU A 67 14.32 -15.79 -0.65
C LEU A 67 15.09 -14.46 -0.78
N GLY A 68 15.00 -13.58 0.22
CA GLY A 68 15.75 -12.33 0.24
C GLY A 68 15.06 -11.15 -0.47
N PHE A 69 13.75 -11.23 -0.74
CA PHE A 69 13.01 -10.05 -1.19
C PHE A 69 13.02 -8.96 -0.10
N ASP A 70 13.10 -7.71 -0.53
CA ASP A 70 13.19 -6.56 0.36
C ASP A 70 11.81 -6.04 0.77
N LEU A 71 10.84 -6.09 -0.12
CA LEU A 71 9.50 -5.60 0.16
C LEU A 71 8.39 -6.42 -0.49
N VAL A 72 7.21 -6.35 0.11
CA VAL A 72 5.94 -6.72 -0.51
C VAL A 72 5.04 -5.50 -0.63
N PHE A 73 4.23 -5.49 -1.69
CA PHE A 73 3.41 -4.36 -2.05
C PHE A 73 1.95 -4.80 -2.16
N GLY A 74 1.10 -4.28 -1.27
CA GLY A 74 -0.34 -4.51 -1.29
C GLY A 74 -1.05 -3.48 -2.18
N PRO A 75 -1.55 -3.86 -3.38
CA PRO A 75 -2.34 -2.97 -4.23
C PRO A 75 -3.73 -2.73 -3.63
N ALA A 76 -4.28 -1.53 -3.84
CA ALA A 76 -5.64 -1.20 -3.44
C ALA A 76 -6.56 -1.09 -4.66
N HIS A 77 -7.75 -1.67 -4.56
CA HIS A 77 -8.77 -1.62 -5.59
C HIS A 77 -10.18 -1.55 -4.98
N TRP A 78 -11.01 -0.69 -5.57
CA TRP A 78 -12.42 -0.54 -5.26
C TRP A 78 -13.21 -0.71 -6.55
N LEU A 79 -13.53 -1.98 -6.89
CA LEU A 79 -14.21 -2.29 -8.15
C LEU A 79 -15.59 -2.87 -7.86
N SER A 80 -16.53 -2.49 -8.72
CA SER A 80 -17.88 -3.03 -8.71
C SER A 80 -17.91 -4.51 -9.15
N LYS A 81 -19.05 -5.16 -8.97
CA LYS A 81 -19.30 -6.50 -9.50
C LYS A 81 -18.95 -6.56 -10.98
N GLY A 82 -18.28 -7.62 -11.40
CA GLY A 82 -17.71 -7.77 -12.74
C GLY A 82 -16.24 -7.33 -12.83
N GLY A 83 -15.75 -6.59 -11.84
CA GLY A 83 -14.36 -6.20 -11.74
C GLY A 83 -13.84 -5.41 -12.93
N PHE A 84 -12.60 -5.67 -13.32
CA PHE A 84 -11.95 -5.10 -14.48
C PHE A 84 -11.65 -6.19 -15.51
N GLY A 85 -12.16 -6.04 -16.73
CA GLY A 85 -11.91 -7.00 -17.80
C GLY A 85 -13.03 -8.02 -18.05
N GLY A 86 -14.28 -7.67 -17.77
CA GLY A 86 -15.49 -8.40 -18.19
C GLY A 86 -15.55 -9.83 -17.63
N GLU A 87 -15.57 -10.83 -18.50
CA GLU A 87 -15.74 -12.25 -18.15
C GLU A 87 -14.69 -12.80 -17.17
N THR A 88 -13.54 -12.13 -17.03
CA THR A 88 -12.49 -12.57 -16.11
C THR A 88 -12.78 -12.23 -14.65
N ASN A 89 -13.72 -11.32 -14.39
CA ASN A 89 -14.01 -10.74 -13.08
C ASN A 89 -12.73 -10.28 -12.34
N TYR A 90 -11.74 -9.85 -13.08
CA TYR A 90 -10.42 -9.49 -12.58
C TYR A 90 -10.52 -8.36 -11.56
N ARG A 91 -9.97 -8.59 -10.36
CA ARG A 91 -9.99 -7.65 -9.23
C ARG A 91 -11.38 -7.30 -8.67
N GLU A 92 -12.42 -8.06 -9.00
CA GLU A 92 -13.76 -7.88 -8.41
C GLU A 92 -13.76 -8.09 -6.90
N THR A 93 -13.00 -9.08 -6.44
CA THR A 93 -12.82 -9.38 -5.01
C THR A 93 -11.39 -9.07 -4.62
N SER A 94 -11.23 -8.28 -3.57
CA SER A 94 -9.90 -7.93 -3.03
C SER A 94 -9.94 -7.82 -1.52
N LEU A 95 -8.82 -8.11 -0.88
CA LEU A 95 -8.58 -7.68 0.49
C LEU A 95 -8.23 -6.19 0.49
N ASP A 96 -8.52 -5.53 1.59
CA ASP A 96 -7.98 -4.19 1.85
C ASP A 96 -6.46 -4.26 2.03
N ALA A 97 -5.73 -3.38 1.33
CA ALA A 97 -4.27 -3.41 1.32
C ALA A 97 -3.66 -3.07 2.68
N PHE A 98 -4.26 -2.11 3.42
CA PHE A 98 -3.75 -1.71 4.72
C PHE A 98 -3.97 -2.81 5.76
N ILE A 99 -5.15 -3.39 5.81
CA ILE A 99 -5.48 -4.47 6.75
C ILE A 99 -4.66 -5.73 6.43
N ALA A 100 -4.56 -6.11 5.15
CA ALA A 100 -3.78 -7.28 4.75
C ALA A 100 -2.30 -7.15 5.11
N THR A 101 -1.66 -6.00 4.82
CA THR A 101 -0.25 -5.78 5.18
C THR A 101 -0.03 -5.67 6.69
N SER A 102 -1.02 -5.13 7.44
CA SER A 102 -1.00 -5.15 8.90
C SER A 102 -0.93 -6.56 9.47
N ALA A 103 -1.77 -7.46 8.93
CA ALA A 103 -1.74 -8.87 9.35
C ALA A 103 -0.43 -9.57 8.96
N LEU A 104 0.18 -9.21 7.83
CA LEU A 104 1.49 -9.74 7.42
C LEU A 104 2.62 -9.30 8.38
N ALA A 105 2.50 -8.17 9.04
CA ALA A 105 3.49 -7.72 10.03
C ALA A 105 3.66 -8.72 11.19
N ALA A 106 2.57 -9.43 11.56
CA ALA A 106 2.59 -10.43 12.63
C ALA A 106 3.23 -11.77 12.22
N VAL A 107 3.40 -12.04 10.92
CA VAL A 107 3.89 -13.32 10.41
C VAL A 107 5.22 -13.22 9.64
N THR A 108 5.84 -12.04 9.66
CA THR A 108 7.13 -11.74 9.02
C THR A 108 8.04 -10.99 10.00
N SER A 109 9.33 -10.89 9.71
CA SER A 109 10.31 -10.30 10.63
C SER A 109 11.23 -9.24 10.01
N ARG A 110 11.45 -9.27 8.69
CA ARG A 110 12.43 -8.43 8.00
C ARG A 110 11.84 -7.64 6.82
N ILE A 111 10.99 -8.29 6.02
CA ILE A 111 10.50 -7.75 4.76
C ILE A 111 9.68 -6.47 4.99
N LEU A 112 9.89 -5.45 4.16
CA LEU A 112 9.12 -4.21 4.20
C LEU A 112 7.69 -4.46 3.69
N LEU A 113 6.73 -3.79 4.29
CA LEU A 113 5.29 -4.00 4.06
C LEU A 113 4.68 -2.71 3.53
N ILE A 114 4.43 -2.63 2.24
CA ILE A 114 3.91 -1.43 1.60
C ILE A 114 2.41 -1.54 1.40
N SER A 115 1.66 -0.62 2.02
CA SER A 115 0.21 -0.49 1.87
C SER A 115 -0.13 0.58 0.85
N THR A 116 -0.94 0.26 -0.16
CA THR A 116 -1.51 1.27 -1.04
C THR A 116 -2.79 1.84 -0.45
N ILE A 117 -2.90 3.15 -0.41
CA ILE A 117 -4.11 3.85 0.06
C ILE A 117 -4.50 4.96 -0.90
N HIS A 118 -5.78 4.96 -1.30
CA HIS A 118 -6.40 6.06 -2.02
C HIS A 118 -6.86 7.10 -1.00
N ILE A 119 -6.12 8.20 -0.86
CA ILE A 119 -6.32 9.15 0.23
C ILE A 119 -7.43 10.17 0.00
N LEU A 120 -7.91 10.33 -1.24
CA LEU A 120 -8.87 11.39 -1.59
C LEU A 120 -10.32 10.94 -1.64
N TYR A 121 -10.58 9.64 -1.54
CA TYR A 121 -11.92 9.09 -1.41
C TYR A 121 -11.92 7.92 -0.43
N GLY A 122 -13.11 7.54 0.03
CA GLY A 122 -13.25 6.54 1.07
C GLY A 122 -13.15 7.14 2.48
N PRO A 123 -12.81 6.34 3.48
CA PRO A 123 -12.91 6.74 4.88
C PRO A 123 -11.69 7.51 5.41
N TRP A 124 -10.68 7.77 4.58
CA TRP A 124 -9.41 8.27 5.05
C TRP A 124 -9.43 9.78 5.38
N HIS A 125 -9.05 10.07 6.61
CA HIS A 125 -8.72 11.41 7.09
C HIS A 125 -7.23 11.40 7.51
N PRO A 126 -6.44 12.46 7.26
CA PRO A 126 -5.00 12.44 7.55
C PRO A 126 -4.68 12.09 9.00
N LEU A 127 -5.48 12.57 9.96
CA LEU A 127 -5.32 12.22 11.38
C LEU A 127 -5.50 10.72 11.65
N HIS A 128 -6.50 10.08 11.05
CA HIS A 128 -6.71 8.64 11.19
C HIS A 128 -5.56 7.85 10.56
N LEU A 129 -5.19 8.22 9.33
CA LEU A 129 -4.12 7.51 8.63
C LEU A 129 -2.77 7.68 9.31
N ALA A 130 -2.47 8.87 9.83
CA ALA A 130 -1.25 9.10 10.61
C ALA A 130 -1.20 8.21 11.86
N LYS A 131 -2.33 8.12 12.60
CA LYS A 131 -2.41 7.26 13.79
C LYS A 131 -2.29 5.78 13.43
N PHE A 132 -2.99 5.32 12.40
CA PHE A 132 -2.96 3.92 11.98
C PHE A 132 -1.58 3.55 11.44
N GLY A 133 -0.97 4.42 10.64
CA GLY A 133 0.38 4.24 10.12
C GLY A 133 1.42 4.13 11.24
N ALA A 134 1.43 5.07 12.18
CA ALA A 134 2.33 5.02 13.33
C ALA A 134 2.13 3.75 14.19
N THR A 135 0.87 3.31 14.33
CA THR A 135 0.58 2.06 15.05
C THR A 135 1.13 0.85 14.32
N LEU A 136 0.93 0.77 13.00
CA LEU A 136 1.44 -0.34 12.21
C LEU A 136 2.96 -0.30 12.10
N ASP A 137 3.55 0.87 12.02
CA ASP A 137 5.00 1.03 12.04
C ASP A 137 5.60 0.49 13.35
N HIS A 138 5.00 0.84 14.48
CA HIS A 138 5.38 0.28 15.79
C HIS A 138 5.23 -1.26 15.83
N ILE A 139 4.10 -1.81 15.39
CA ILE A 139 3.85 -3.26 15.36
C ILE A 139 4.86 -3.96 14.44
N SER A 140 5.13 -3.39 13.28
CA SER A 140 6.06 -3.94 12.30
C SER A 140 7.53 -3.68 12.63
N LYS A 141 7.82 -2.86 13.66
CA LYS A 141 9.18 -2.45 14.05
C LYS A 141 9.91 -1.71 12.92
N GLY A 142 9.27 -0.69 12.38
CA GLY A 142 9.83 0.17 11.33
C GLY A 142 9.84 -0.42 9.92
N ARG A 143 9.00 -1.44 9.66
CA ARG A 143 8.94 -2.10 8.34
C ARG A 143 7.77 -1.65 7.47
N TRP A 144 6.91 -0.79 7.99
CA TRP A 144 5.77 -0.33 7.23
C TRP A 144 6.11 0.84 6.31
N GLY A 145 5.49 0.86 5.13
CA GLY A 145 5.54 1.96 4.19
C GLY A 145 4.19 2.23 3.54
N LEU A 146 3.97 3.46 3.15
CA LEU A 146 2.74 3.92 2.54
C LEU A 146 2.94 4.29 1.07
N ASN A 147 2.19 3.66 0.18
CA ASN A 147 2.02 4.10 -1.19
C ASN A 147 0.78 4.99 -1.29
N VAL A 148 1.02 6.29 -1.39
CA VAL A 148 -0.04 7.30 -1.49
C VAL A 148 -0.57 7.37 -2.92
N VAL A 149 -1.88 7.20 -3.12
CA VAL A 149 -2.52 7.30 -4.43
C VAL A 149 -3.68 8.28 -4.40
N THR A 150 -3.79 9.08 -5.46
CA THR A 150 -4.85 10.08 -5.62
C THR A 150 -6.13 9.54 -6.26
N GLY A 151 -6.10 8.31 -6.78
CA GLY A 151 -7.24 7.67 -7.45
C GLY A 151 -7.52 8.23 -8.85
N PHE A 152 -7.24 7.42 -9.88
CA PHE A 152 -7.43 7.82 -11.29
C PHE A 152 -8.75 7.32 -11.91
N ARG A 153 -9.45 6.40 -11.24
CA ARG A 153 -10.65 5.76 -11.76
C ARG A 153 -11.91 6.48 -11.27
N LYS A 154 -12.74 6.93 -12.21
CA LYS A 154 -14.01 7.61 -11.91
C LYS A 154 -15.02 6.71 -11.20
N ASP A 155 -15.05 5.44 -11.57
CA ASP A 155 -15.95 4.44 -10.99
C ASP A 155 -15.62 4.17 -9.51
N GLU A 156 -14.35 4.17 -9.12
CA GLU A 156 -13.97 4.05 -7.72
C GLU A 156 -14.47 5.25 -6.89
N TRP A 157 -14.32 6.47 -7.38
CA TRP A 157 -14.88 7.67 -6.73
C TRP A 157 -16.40 7.58 -6.57
N ALA A 158 -17.08 7.11 -7.62
CA ALA A 158 -18.54 6.97 -7.61
C ALA A 158 -19.05 5.97 -6.55
N MET A 159 -18.26 4.91 -6.24
CA MET A 159 -18.62 3.96 -5.17
C MET A 159 -18.71 4.62 -3.80
N PHE A 160 -18.00 5.73 -3.58
CA PHE A 160 -18.07 6.54 -2.36
C PHE A 160 -18.99 7.74 -2.47
N GLY A 161 -19.85 7.79 -3.52
CA GLY A 161 -20.76 8.90 -3.75
C GLY A 161 -20.08 10.21 -4.14
N GLN A 162 -18.83 10.15 -4.63
CA GLN A 162 -18.01 11.30 -4.96
C GLN A 162 -17.78 11.40 -6.47
N GLN A 163 -17.58 12.62 -6.94
CA GLN A 163 -17.12 12.88 -8.30
C GLN A 163 -15.60 13.05 -8.33
N GLN A 164 -14.98 12.45 -9.32
CA GLN A 164 -13.55 12.61 -9.53
C GLN A 164 -13.22 14.06 -9.85
N ILE A 165 -12.31 14.65 -9.12
CA ILE A 165 -11.79 16.00 -9.33
C ILE A 165 -10.66 16.02 -10.36
N ALA A 166 -10.36 17.21 -10.88
CA ALA A 166 -9.32 17.42 -11.89
C ALA A 166 -7.94 16.93 -11.43
N HIS A 167 -7.12 16.45 -12.36
CA HIS A 167 -5.81 15.86 -12.08
C HIS A 167 -4.92 16.75 -11.19
N GLY A 168 -4.69 18.02 -11.58
CA GLY A 168 -3.84 18.93 -10.79
C GLY A 168 -4.36 19.17 -9.38
N GLN A 169 -5.69 19.29 -9.25
CA GLN A 169 -6.32 19.51 -7.95
C GLN A 169 -6.16 18.26 -7.04
N ARG A 170 -6.20 17.06 -7.61
CA ARG A 170 -5.95 15.82 -6.83
C ARG A 170 -4.56 15.83 -6.20
N TYR A 171 -3.54 16.25 -6.93
CA TYR A 171 -2.18 16.30 -6.40
C TYR A 171 -2.01 17.41 -5.36
N ALA A 172 -2.62 18.58 -5.55
CA ALA A 172 -2.60 19.63 -4.54
C ALA A 172 -3.24 19.19 -3.21
N LEU A 173 -4.37 18.47 -3.28
CA LEU A 173 -5.01 17.91 -2.08
C LEU A 173 -4.18 16.76 -1.47
N ALA A 174 -3.50 15.98 -2.28
CA ALA A 174 -2.61 14.94 -1.78
C ALA A 174 -1.40 15.54 -1.06
N ASP A 175 -0.82 16.60 -1.57
CA ASP A 175 0.28 17.33 -0.91
C ASP A 175 -0.17 17.84 0.46
N GLU A 176 -1.35 18.48 0.54
CA GLU A 176 -1.92 18.95 1.81
C GLU A 176 -2.16 17.79 2.78
N PHE A 177 -2.72 16.68 2.29
CA PHE A 177 -2.98 15.51 3.10
C PHE A 177 -1.68 14.93 3.70
N VAL A 178 -0.65 14.79 2.89
CA VAL A 178 0.66 14.27 3.31
C VAL A 178 1.36 15.24 4.25
N ASP A 179 1.30 16.56 3.98
CA ASP A 179 1.86 17.59 4.87
C ASP A 179 1.23 17.53 6.26
N ILE A 180 -0.08 17.32 6.35
CA ILE A 180 -0.76 17.16 7.65
C ILE A 180 -0.24 15.90 8.36
N MET A 181 -0.12 14.79 7.66
CA MET A 181 0.39 13.54 8.24
C MET A 181 1.81 13.71 8.78
N LEU A 182 2.71 14.30 7.99
CA LEU A 182 4.10 14.53 8.38
C LEU A 182 4.25 15.45 9.60
N LYS A 183 3.32 16.38 9.79
CA LYS A 183 3.28 17.25 10.99
C LYS A 183 2.72 16.54 12.22
N LEU A 184 2.05 15.41 12.05
CA LEU A 184 1.50 14.60 13.12
C LEU A 184 2.47 13.50 13.60
N TRP A 185 3.46 13.19 12.78
CA TRP A 185 4.57 12.27 13.09
C TRP A 185 5.78 13.03 13.61
#